data_41ba81f0ca890a2324e4f6616ebfb71c
#
_entry.id   41ba81f0ca890a2324e4f6616ebfb71c
#
_cell.length_a   1.000
_cell.length_b   1.000
_cell.length_c   1.000
_cell.angle_alpha   90.00
_cell.angle_beta   90.00
_cell.angle_gamma   90.00
#
_symmetry.space_group_name_H-M   'P 1'
#
loop_
_entity.id
_entity.type
_entity.pdbx_description
1 polymer ?
#
loop_
_entity_poly.entity_id
_entity_poly.type
_entity_poly.pdbx_seq_one_letter_code
_entity_poly.pdbx_strand_id
1 'polypeptide(L)'
;MTAAQKRIWGWYFFDWASQPYNTLLLTFIFGPYVVSVIGDGSAAQAIWGYGIGTAGLIIAVLSPLLGAVADKSGGRMVFIWLFSALYVLGAWMLWYSAPSDFNVWFVMLFFCIGLIGMEFATTFTNAMLPDLCPRADLGRISGNGWAFGYLGGIVALIIMLLLLAEGTSGRTLLGIAPIFGLNPEAREGTRSVGPLVAIWYALFMIPFFLWVKEPRKTDALPIGQALRAAWPELKLTLARLPQQRSLFAYLASSMFYRDALNGMYVFGGIYAAGVLGWSVTNVGIFGIIAALTGAVFAWLGGKMDSQVGPKPVIILNVVVLTLVAIAVVFVSRDSVFGVPVGPDSILPDVGFYILGALIGAGGGSLQSSSRTMMVRQAEPERMTEAFGLYALAGKATSFIAPLSIGVVTDLTGSQQLGVTPLIVLFLIGLFLLLWVKPDGEPA
;
A
#
# COMPACT_ATOMS: atom_id res chain seq x y z
N MET A 1 -19.41 -13.89 -20.06
CA MET A 1 -18.37 -14.20 -19.06
C MET A 1 -18.64 -15.57 -18.43
N THR A 2 -17.65 -16.46 -18.42
CA THR A 2 -17.73 -17.74 -17.71
C THR A 2 -17.74 -17.54 -16.19
N ALA A 3 -18.12 -18.57 -15.42
CA ALA A 3 -18.10 -18.49 -13.95
C ALA A 3 -16.68 -18.18 -13.41
N ALA A 4 -15.64 -18.78 -14.01
CA ALA A 4 -14.24 -18.52 -13.66
C ALA A 4 -13.84 -17.06 -13.95
N GLN A 5 -14.22 -16.52 -15.11
CA GLN A 5 -13.97 -15.12 -15.44
C GLN A 5 -14.68 -14.16 -14.46
N LYS A 6 -15.92 -14.45 -14.07
CA LYS A 6 -16.65 -13.63 -13.07
C LYS A 6 -15.91 -13.63 -11.73
N ARG A 7 -15.40 -14.79 -11.26
CA ARG A 7 -14.62 -14.87 -10.02
C ARG A 7 -13.35 -14.00 -10.09
N ILE A 8 -12.60 -14.06 -11.18
CA ILE A 8 -11.39 -13.26 -11.39
C ILE A 8 -11.73 -11.77 -11.41
N TRP A 9 -12.75 -11.36 -12.16
CA TRP A 9 -13.19 -9.96 -12.20
C TRP A 9 -13.71 -9.49 -10.86
N GLY A 10 -14.48 -10.29 -10.13
CA GLY A 10 -14.91 -9.98 -8.77
C GLY A 10 -13.73 -9.73 -7.85
N TRP A 11 -12.67 -10.52 -7.96
CA TRP A 11 -11.45 -10.34 -7.18
C TRP A 11 -10.69 -9.06 -7.58
N TYR A 12 -10.62 -8.70 -8.87
CA TYR A 12 -10.05 -7.42 -9.33
C TYR A 12 -10.81 -6.22 -8.75
N PHE A 13 -12.13 -6.32 -8.63
CA PHE A 13 -12.94 -5.26 -8.05
C PHE A 13 -12.60 -4.98 -6.58
N PHE A 14 -12.02 -5.92 -5.86
CA PHE A 14 -11.48 -5.63 -4.53
C PHE A 14 -10.32 -4.63 -4.60
N ASP A 15 -9.35 -4.84 -5.47
CA ASP A 15 -8.21 -3.92 -5.62
C ASP A 15 -8.69 -2.52 -6.09
N TRP A 16 -9.64 -2.46 -7.03
CA TRP A 16 -10.29 -1.21 -7.47
C TRP A 16 -11.03 -0.50 -6.33
N ALA A 17 -11.76 -1.23 -5.52
CA ALA A 17 -12.57 -0.68 -4.44
C ALA A 17 -11.71 -0.19 -3.27
N SER A 18 -10.64 -0.91 -2.92
CA SER A 18 -9.83 -0.64 -1.73
C SER A 18 -8.76 0.44 -1.94
N GLN A 19 -8.27 0.63 -3.16
CA GLN A 19 -7.17 1.55 -3.45
C GLN A 19 -7.43 3.00 -3.07
N PRO A 20 -8.65 3.57 -3.17
CA PRO A 20 -8.92 4.94 -2.73
C PRO A 20 -8.60 5.22 -1.26
N TYR A 21 -8.61 4.23 -0.38
CA TYR A 21 -8.16 4.43 1.01
C TYR A 21 -6.71 4.89 1.06
N ASN A 22 -5.83 4.17 0.37
CA ASN A 22 -4.41 4.52 0.29
C ASN A 22 -4.21 5.85 -0.44
N THR A 23 -4.88 6.05 -1.57
CA THR A 23 -4.68 7.21 -2.43
C THR A 23 -5.25 8.47 -1.80
N LEU A 24 -6.50 8.46 -1.33
CA LEU A 24 -7.19 9.66 -0.88
C LEU A 24 -7.03 9.90 0.61
N LEU A 25 -7.19 8.86 1.47
CA LEU A 25 -7.17 9.05 2.91
C LEU A 25 -5.76 9.09 3.48
N LEU A 26 -4.90 8.16 3.08
CA LEU A 26 -3.53 8.10 3.58
C LEU A 26 -2.63 9.16 2.93
N THR A 27 -2.75 9.38 1.61
CA THR A 27 -1.70 10.10 0.87
C THR A 27 -2.10 11.52 0.48
N PHE A 28 -3.16 11.73 -0.31
CA PHE A 28 -3.30 12.97 -1.04
C PHE A 28 -4.32 13.96 -0.48
N ILE A 29 -5.36 13.53 0.23
CA ILE A 29 -6.47 14.40 0.63
C ILE A 29 -6.59 14.50 2.15
N PHE A 30 -6.93 13.40 2.84
CA PHE A 30 -7.31 13.45 4.24
C PHE A 30 -6.11 13.69 5.18
N GLY A 31 -4.97 13.04 4.93
CA GLY A 31 -3.75 13.29 5.70
C GLY A 31 -3.34 14.77 5.70
N PRO A 32 -3.15 15.40 4.53
CA PRO A 32 -2.90 16.86 4.44
C PRO A 32 -4.00 17.72 5.06
N TYR A 33 -5.27 17.33 4.95
CA TYR A 33 -6.38 18.01 5.60
C TYR A 33 -6.21 18.03 7.12
N VAL A 34 -5.96 16.90 7.75
CA VAL A 34 -5.73 16.79 9.21
C VAL A 34 -4.58 17.70 9.65
N VAL A 35 -3.47 17.69 8.92
CA VAL A 35 -2.32 18.59 9.18
C VAL A 35 -2.74 20.06 9.12
N SER A 36 -3.52 20.44 8.11
CA SER A 36 -3.99 21.82 7.94
C SER A 36 -4.95 22.28 9.05
N VAL A 37 -5.76 21.39 9.60
CA VAL A 37 -6.72 21.71 10.68
C VAL A 37 -6.03 21.81 12.04
N ILE A 38 -5.05 20.95 12.32
CA ILE A 38 -4.27 21.01 13.57
C ILE A 38 -3.40 22.28 13.60
N GLY A 39 -2.91 22.75 12.45
CA GLY A 39 -2.16 24.00 12.31
C GLY A 39 -0.71 23.95 12.81
N ASP A 40 -0.36 23.01 13.70
CA ASP A 40 1.01 22.71 14.11
C ASP A 40 1.49 21.45 13.36
N GLY A 41 2.40 21.64 12.41
CA GLY A 41 2.90 20.57 11.56
C GLY A 41 3.61 19.46 12.35
N SER A 42 4.34 19.81 13.43
CA SER A 42 5.04 18.84 14.26
C SER A 42 4.10 18.00 15.11
N ALA A 43 3.11 18.64 15.73
CA ALA A 43 2.07 17.96 16.50
C ALA A 43 1.20 17.06 15.60
N ALA A 44 0.81 17.55 14.43
CA ALA A 44 0.04 16.79 13.45
C ALA A 44 0.81 15.55 12.98
N GLN A 45 2.09 15.69 12.66
CA GLN A 45 2.93 14.57 12.24
C GLN A 45 3.08 13.52 13.35
N ALA A 46 3.26 13.96 14.60
CA ALA A 46 3.36 13.05 15.74
C ALA A 46 2.05 12.26 15.95
N ILE A 47 0.90 12.94 15.96
CA ILE A 47 -0.42 12.31 16.12
C ILE A 47 -0.68 11.30 15.00
N TRP A 48 -0.39 11.71 13.75
CA TRP A 48 -0.55 10.84 12.57
C TRP A 48 0.35 9.60 12.65
N GLY A 49 1.62 9.81 13.04
CA GLY A 49 2.60 8.73 13.23
C GLY A 49 2.18 7.74 14.32
N TYR A 50 1.72 8.24 15.48
CA TYR A 50 1.23 7.38 16.57
C TYR A 50 -0.02 6.60 16.17
N GLY A 51 -0.96 7.22 15.46
CA GLY A 51 -2.18 6.55 14.99
C GLY A 51 -1.86 5.43 14.00
N ILE A 52 -1.11 5.72 12.93
CA ILE A 52 -0.71 4.72 11.95
C ILE A 52 0.17 3.63 12.58
N GLY A 53 1.09 4.01 13.47
CA GLY A 53 1.94 3.07 14.20
C GLY A 53 1.14 2.11 15.07
N THR A 54 0.14 2.62 15.81
CA THR A 54 -0.73 1.79 16.65
C THR A 54 -1.58 0.85 15.79
N ALA A 55 -2.20 1.34 14.71
CA ALA A 55 -2.93 0.49 13.77
C ALA A 55 -2.01 -0.56 13.15
N GLY A 56 -0.79 -0.17 12.74
CA GLY A 56 0.22 -1.06 12.21
C GLY A 56 0.61 -2.18 13.19
N LEU A 57 0.78 -1.86 14.47
CA LEU A 57 1.08 -2.85 15.51
C LEU A 57 -0.09 -3.84 15.70
N ILE A 58 -1.33 -3.36 15.75
CA ILE A 58 -2.53 -4.20 15.82
C ILE A 58 -2.58 -5.15 14.61
N ILE A 59 -2.38 -4.62 13.42
CA ILE A 59 -2.37 -5.42 12.18
C ILE A 59 -1.25 -6.46 12.24
N ALA A 60 -0.04 -6.06 12.60
CA ALA A 60 1.13 -6.95 12.68
C ALA A 60 0.86 -8.16 13.59
N VAL A 61 0.34 -7.90 14.79
CA VAL A 61 0.10 -8.95 15.81
C VAL A 61 -1.08 -9.84 15.45
N LEU A 62 -2.19 -9.25 14.99
CA LEU A 62 -3.42 -10.00 14.74
C LEU A 62 -3.47 -10.69 13.37
N SER A 63 -2.74 -10.21 12.34
CA SER A 63 -2.82 -10.79 11.00
C SER A 63 -2.49 -12.28 10.94
N PRO A 64 -1.38 -12.78 11.50
CA PRO A 64 -1.10 -14.21 11.46
C PRO A 64 -2.13 -15.03 12.26
N LEU A 65 -2.58 -14.50 13.41
CA LEU A 65 -3.55 -15.18 14.25
C LEU A 65 -4.91 -15.32 13.56
N LEU A 66 -5.43 -14.21 13.01
CA LEU A 66 -6.72 -14.23 12.31
C LEU A 66 -6.63 -15.02 11.00
N GLY A 67 -5.46 -15.01 10.34
CA GLY A 67 -5.18 -15.85 9.19
C GLY A 67 -5.29 -17.34 9.53
N ALA A 68 -4.65 -17.78 10.61
CA ALA A 68 -4.73 -19.16 11.09
C ALA A 68 -6.16 -19.57 11.50
N VAL A 69 -6.91 -18.63 12.11
CA VAL A 69 -8.33 -18.86 12.45
C VAL A 69 -9.16 -19.04 11.17
N ALA A 70 -8.95 -18.21 10.15
CA ALA A 70 -9.69 -18.28 8.90
C ALA A 70 -9.39 -19.58 8.14
N ASP A 71 -8.12 -20.00 8.09
CA ASP A 71 -7.73 -21.25 7.46
C ASP A 71 -8.35 -22.48 8.14
N LYS A 72 -8.51 -22.47 9.47
CA LYS A 72 -9.15 -23.58 10.21
C LYS A 72 -10.68 -23.54 10.14
N SER A 73 -11.27 -22.36 10.16
CA SER A 73 -12.74 -22.22 10.10
C SER A 73 -13.28 -22.34 8.67
N GLY A 74 -12.42 -22.32 7.64
CA GLY A 74 -12.80 -22.33 6.24
C GLY A 74 -13.70 -21.17 5.85
N GLY A 75 -13.59 -20.03 6.55
CA GLY A 75 -14.51 -18.90 6.45
C GLY A 75 -13.83 -17.55 6.18
N ARG A 76 -12.85 -17.47 5.25
CA ARG A 76 -12.22 -16.19 4.86
C ARG A 76 -13.26 -15.11 4.49
N MET A 77 -14.34 -15.50 3.84
CA MET A 77 -15.41 -14.60 3.43
C MET A 77 -16.09 -13.89 4.63
N VAL A 78 -16.25 -14.55 5.78
CA VAL A 78 -16.81 -13.94 6.99
C VAL A 78 -15.92 -12.79 7.48
N PHE A 79 -14.61 -13.01 7.48
CA PHE A 79 -13.64 -11.97 7.86
C PHE A 79 -13.63 -10.81 6.85
N ILE A 80 -13.71 -11.11 5.53
CA ILE A 80 -13.78 -10.06 4.51
C ILE A 80 -15.04 -9.20 4.72
N TRP A 81 -16.20 -9.78 5.03
CA TRP A 81 -17.41 -9.02 5.36
C TRP A 81 -17.23 -8.13 6.59
N LEU A 82 -16.68 -8.67 7.67
CA LEU A 82 -16.44 -7.94 8.92
C LEU A 82 -15.50 -6.75 8.66
N PHE A 83 -14.36 -6.99 8.02
CA PHE A 83 -13.35 -5.96 7.79
C PHE A 83 -13.79 -4.95 6.72
N SER A 84 -14.61 -5.36 5.75
CA SER A 84 -15.28 -4.43 4.83
C SER A 84 -16.24 -3.49 5.57
N ALA A 85 -16.99 -3.99 6.54
CA ALA A 85 -17.86 -3.16 7.36
C ALA A 85 -17.05 -2.15 8.20
N LEU A 86 -15.92 -2.56 8.78
CA LEU A 86 -15.01 -1.65 9.50
C LEU A 86 -14.39 -0.61 8.58
N TYR A 87 -14.00 -1.00 7.36
CA TYR A 87 -13.51 -0.07 6.33
C TYR A 87 -14.54 1.03 6.05
N VAL A 88 -15.79 0.63 5.72
CA VAL A 88 -16.87 1.55 5.38
C VAL A 88 -17.21 2.45 6.56
N LEU A 89 -17.36 1.87 7.77
CA LEU A 89 -17.63 2.64 8.98
C LEU A 89 -16.53 3.65 9.27
N GLY A 90 -15.27 3.20 9.28
CA GLY A 90 -14.12 4.06 9.56
C GLY A 90 -14.03 5.22 8.56
N ALA A 91 -14.11 4.94 7.26
CA ALA A 91 -14.07 5.97 6.23
C ALA A 91 -15.26 6.93 6.32
N TRP A 92 -16.49 6.43 6.50
CA TRP A 92 -17.69 7.27 6.60
C TRP A 92 -17.63 8.26 7.77
N MET A 93 -17.17 7.82 8.93
CA MET A 93 -17.12 8.64 10.15
C MET A 93 -16.13 9.80 10.05
N LEU A 94 -15.21 9.79 9.08
CA LEU A 94 -14.31 10.92 8.84
C LEU A 94 -15.05 12.18 8.32
N TRP A 95 -16.30 12.05 7.86
CA TRP A 95 -17.15 13.19 7.57
C TRP A 95 -17.29 14.15 8.74
N TYR A 96 -17.30 13.64 9.97
CA TYR A 96 -17.50 14.45 11.19
C TYR A 96 -16.22 15.15 11.69
N SER A 97 -15.20 15.27 10.84
CA SER A 97 -13.94 15.98 11.14
C SER A 97 -14.00 17.48 10.82
N ALA A 98 -15.08 18.17 11.21
CA ALA A 98 -15.25 19.61 10.91
C ALA A 98 -14.18 20.46 11.59
N PRO A 99 -13.60 21.49 10.92
CA PRO A 99 -12.59 22.36 11.53
C PRO A 99 -13.08 23.09 12.79
N SER A 100 -14.38 23.43 12.84
CA SER A 100 -15.01 24.13 13.96
C SER A 100 -15.18 23.25 15.22
N ASP A 101 -15.20 21.92 15.06
CA ASP A 101 -15.38 20.94 16.15
C ASP A 101 -14.47 19.71 15.88
N PHE A 102 -13.17 19.99 15.72
CA PHE A 102 -12.20 18.96 15.36
C PHE A 102 -11.71 18.18 16.58
N ASN A 103 -12.28 17.00 16.76
CA ASN A 103 -11.82 16.07 17.78
C ASN A 103 -10.78 15.09 17.18
N VAL A 104 -9.51 15.35 17.46
CA VAL A 104 -8.38 14.55 16.92
C VAL A 104 -8.46 13.07 17.31
N TRP A 105 -8.91 12.75 18.51
CA TRP A 105 -9.03 11.37 18.99
C TRP A 105 -10.12 10.61 18.24
N PHE A 106 -11.27 11.27 18.02
CA PHE A 106 -12.35 10.72 17.20
C PHE A 106 -11.87 10.44 15.77
N VAL A 107 -11.23 11.40 15.15
CA VAL A 107 -10.71 11.31 13.78
C VAL A 107 -9.71 10.17 13.67
N MET A 108 -8.73 10.10 14.59
CA MET A 108 -7.71 9.05 14.58
C MET A 108 -8.29 7.67 14.87
N LEU A 109 -9.26 7.57 15.78
CA LEU A 109 -9.94 6.31 16.07
C LEU A 109 -10.59 5.73 14.80
N PHE A 110 -11.43 6.52 14.12
CA PHE A 110 -12.15 6.04 12.94
C PHE A 110 -11.24 5.85 11.72
N PHE A 111 -10.22 6.69 11.57
CA PHE A 111 -9.18 6.47 10.57
C PHE A 111 -8.46 5.12 10.81
N CYS A 112 -8.04 4.83 12.04
CA CYS A 112 -7.40 3.55 12.37
C CYS A 112 -8.34 2.34 12.19
N ILE A 113 -9.62 2.46 12.57
CA ILE A 113 -10.63 1.42 12.32
C ILE A 113 -10.73 1.10 10.83
N GLY A 114 -10.84 2.13 9.99
CA GLY A 114 -10.89 1.96 8.54
C GLY A 114 -9.61 1.38 7.96
N LEU A 115 -8.43 1.83 8.44
CA LEU A 115 -7.12 1.31 8.04
C LEU A 115 -6.97 -0.18 8.40
N ILE A 116 -7.35 -0.57 9.61
CA ILE A 116 -7.37 -1.96 10.05
C ILE A 116 -8.32 -2.78 9.17
N GLY A 117 -9.52 -2.23 8.89
CA GLY A 117 -10.48 -2.86 7.98
C GLY A 117 -9.89 -3.11 6.59
N MET A 118 -9.24 -2.11 6.01
CA MET A 118 -8.60 -2.20 4.69
C MET A 118 -7.48 -3.25 4.65
N GLU A 119 -6.56 -3.22 5.60
CA GLU A 119 -5.40 -4.10 5.63
C GLU A 119 -5.78 -5.56 5.85
N PHE A 120 -6.74 -5.84 6.77
CA PHE A 120 -7.22 -7.21 6.96
C PHE A 120 -8.03 -7.71 5.76
N ALA A 121 -8.94 -6.90 5.21
CA ALA A 121 -9.66 -7.29 3.99
C ALA A 121 -8.68 -7.63 2.85
N THR A 122 -7.60 -6.84 2.71
CA THR A 122 -6.52 -7.10 1.74
C THR A 122 -5.81 -8.43 2.02
N THR A 123 -5.48 -8.72 3.27
CA THR A 123 -4.81 -9.96 3.68
C THR A 123 -5.63 -11.20 3.29
N PHE A 124 -6.93 -11.20 3.65
CA PHE A 124 -7.81 -12.32 3.34
C PHE A 124 -8.12 -12.45 1.84
N THR A 125 -8.27 -11.35 1.13
CA THR A 125 -8.52 -11.35 -0.31
C THR A 125 -7.29 -11.83 -1.09
N ASN A 126 -6.09 -11.43 -0.67
CA ASN A 126 -4.85 -11.92 -1.27
C ASN A 126 -4.67 -13.44 -1.09
N ALA A 127 -5.07 -13.98 0.06
CA ALA A 127 -5.05 -15.42 0.32
C ALA A 127 -5.99 -16.23 -0.59
N MET A 128 -6.95 -15.59 -1.27
CA MET A 128 -7.83 -16.22 -2.24
C MET A 128 -7.20 -16.34 -3.65
N LEU A 129 -6.09 -15.66 -3.91
CA LEU A 129 -5.46 -15.63 -5.25
C LEU A 129 -5.19 -17.02 -5.84
N PRO A 130 -4.64 -18.02 -5.11
CA PRO A 130 -4.39 -19.36 -5.67
C PRO A 130 -5.66 -20.13 -6.02
N ASP A 131 -6.82 -19.76 -5.45
CA ASP A 131 -8.10 -20.39 -5.74
C ASP A 131 -8.72 -19.93 -7.08
N LEU A 132 -8.16 -18.87 -7.69
CA LEU A 132 -8.73 -18.21 -8.87
C LEU A 132 -8.22 -18.80 -10.18
N CYS A 133 -7.00 -19.33 -10.20
CA CYS A 133 -6.32 -19.72 -11.43
C CYS A 133 -5.19 -20.73 -11.19
N PRO A 134 -4.76 -21.44 -12.25
CA PRO A 134 -3.56 -22.26 -12.22
C PRO A 134 -2.31 -21.44 -11.85
N ARG A 135 -1.32 -22.10 -11.28
CA ARG A 135 -0.05 -21.49 -10.80
C ARG A 135 0.67 -20.67 -11.88
N ALA A 136 0.57 -21.08 -13.15
CA ALA A 136 1.18 -20.38 -14.28
C ALA A 136 0.56 -18.98 -14.53
N ASP A 137 -0.70 -18.77 -14.18
CA ASP A 137 -1.42 -17.52 -14.42
C ASP A 137 -1.40 -16.55 -13.23
N LEU A 138 -0.86 -16.97 -12.07
CA LEU A 138 -0.87 -16.17 -10.83
C LEU A 138 -0.28 -14.77 -11.03
N GLY A 139 0.87 -14.65 -11.69
CA GLY A 139 1.52 -13.37 -11.95
C GLY A 139 0.66 -12.45 -12.78
N ARG A 140 0.07 -12.97 -13.86
CA ARG A 140 -0.82 -12.19 -14.74
C ARG A 140 -2.05 -11.68 -14.00
N ILE A 141 -2.68 -12.53 -13.18
CA ILE A 141 -3.87 -12.14 -12.40
C ILE A 141 -3.50 -11.17 -11.29
N SER A 142 -2.40 -11.39 -10.58
CA SER A 142 -1.90 -10.45 -9.58
C SER A 142 -1.60 -9.08 -10.19
N GLY A 143 -0.88 -9.04 -11.34
CA GLY A 143 -0.55 -7.79 -12.03
C GLY A 143 -1.77 -7.02 -12.51
N ASN A 144 -2.74 -7.72 -13.11
CA ASN A 144 -3.98 -7.12 -13.54
C ASN A 144 -4.78 -6.52 -12.37
N GLY A 145 -4.84 -7.21 -11.22
CA GLY A 145 -5.50 -6.71 -10.02
C GLY A 145 -4.86 -5.42 -9.52
N TRP A 146 -3.53 -5.41 -9.36
CA TRP A 146 -2.79 -4.20 -8.96
C TRP A 146 -2.97 -3.04 -9.94
N ALA A 147 -2.88 -3.30 -11.25
CA ALA A 147 -3.09 -2.29 -12.29
C ALA A 147 -4.49 -1.69 -12.20
N PHE A 148 -5.51 -2.54 -12.04
CA PHE A 148 -6.89 -2.12 -11.89
C PHE A 148 -7.11 -1.33 -10.60
N GLY A 149 -6.46 -1.72 -9.50
CA GLY A 149 -6.45 -0.97 -8.25
C GLY A 149 -5.87 0.44 -8.41
N TYR A 150 -4.69 0.59 -8.99
CA TYR A 150 -4.10 1.91 -9.25
C TYR A 150 -5.03 2.81 -10.07
N LEU A 151 -5.68 2.27 -11.12
CA LEU A 151 -6.65 3.02 -11.92
C LEU A 151 -7.86 3.44 -11.06
N GLY A 152 -8.36 2.57 -10.18
CA GLY A 152 -9.43 2.91 -9.24
C GLY A 152 -9.07 4.09 -8.32
N GLY A 153 -7.85 4.07 -7.77
CA GLY A 153 -7.33 5.16 -6.95
C GLY A 153 -7.21 6.48 -7.71
N ILE A 154 -6.69 6.44 -8.95
CA ILE A 154 -6.55 7.62 -9.82
C ILE A 154 -7.92 8.20 -10.18
N VAL A 155 -8.88 7.37 -10.59
CA VAL A 155 -10.23 7.83 -10.96
C VAL A 155 -10.92 8.47 -9.76
N ALA A 156 -10.85 7.84 -8.58
CA ALA A 156 -11.41 8.41 -7.37
C ALA A 156 -10.75 9.75 -6.99
N LEU A 157 -9.42 9.86 -7.15
CA LEU A 157 -8.68 11.11 -6.90
C LEU A 157 -9.10 12.21 -7.88
N ILE A 158 -9.23 11.89 -9.16
CA ILE A 158 -9.71 12.83 -10.18
C ILE A 158 -11.11 13.35 -9.85
N ILE A 159 -12.03 12.44 -9.49
CA ILE A 159 -13.39 12.83 -9.07
C ILE A 159 -13.32 13.77 -7.86
N MET A 160 -12.51 13.42 -6.86
CA MET A 160 -12.34 14.22 -5.66
C MET A 160 -11.85 15.63 -5.96
N LEU A 161 -10.79 15.78 -6.75
CA LEU A 161 -10.16 17.07 -7.06
C LEU A 161 -10.99 17.93 -8.02
N LEU A 162 -11.63 17.31 -9.01
CA LEU A 162 -12.40 18.05 -10.00
C LEU A 162 -13.75 18.52 -9.49
N LEU A 163 -14.41 17.71 -8.63
CA LEU A 163 -15.82 17.90 -8.34
C LEU A 163 -16.10 18.25 -6.86
N LEU A 164 -15.26 17.82 -5.92
CA LEU A 164 -15.56 17.85 -4.50
C LEU A 164 -14.60 18.74 -3.70
N ALA A 165 -13.29 18.45 -3.73
CA ALA A 165 -12.33 19.16 -2.87
C ALA A 165 -12.16 20.62 -3.28
N GLU A 166 -12.44 21.53 -2.35
CA GLU A 166 -12.16 22.95 -2.51
C GLU A 166 -10.68 23.27 -2.29
N GLY A 167 -10.12 24.11 -3.13
CA GLY A 167 -8.81 24.76 -2.94
C GLY A 167 -8.91 26.02 -2.07
N THR A 168 -7.83 26.80 -2.03
CA THR A 168 -7.75 28.07 -1.28
C THR A 168 -8.76 29.12 -1.73
N SER A 169 -9.23 29.03 -2.98
CA SER A 169 -10.27 29.92 -3.55
C SER A 169 -11.70 29.52 -3.19
N GLY A 170 -11.90 28.45 -2.40
CA GLY A 170 -13.22 27.86 -2.14
C GLY A 170 -13.85 27.15 -3.35
N ARG A 171 -13.08 26.95 -4.44
CA ARG A 171 -13.52 26.30 -5.67
C ARG A 171 -12.69 25.03 -5.91
N THR A 172 -13.29 24.09 -6.64
CA THR A 172 -12.61 22.84 -7.06
C THR A 172 -11.55 23.13 -8.12
N LEU A 173 -10.78 22.13 -8.52
CA LEU A 173 -9.78 22.28 -9.58
C LEU A 173 -10.39 22.66 -10.94
N LEU A 174 -11.68 22.38 -11.19
CA LEU A 174 -12.43 22.89 -12.37
C LEU A 174 -12.86 24.36 -12.23
N GLY A 175 -12.60 25.02 -11.09
CA GLY A 175 -13.04 26.39 -10.86
C GLY A 175 -14.54 26.54 -10.51
N ILE A 176 -15.24 25.43 -10.26
CA ILE A 176 -16.65 25.41 -9.85
C ILE A 176 -16.77 25.32 -8.32
N ALA A 177 -17.92 25.66 -7.76
CA ALA A 177 -18.23 25.33 -6.37
C ALA A 177 -18.28 23.79 -6.22
N PRO A 178 -17.89 23.24 -5.03
CA PRO A 178 -18.08 21.83 -4.76
C PRO A 178 -19.52 21.39 -5.05
N ILE A 179 -19.66 20.25 -5.75
CA ILE A 179 -21.00 19.74 -6.10
C ILE A 179 -21.79 19.33 -4.86
N PHE A 180 -23.09 19.09 -5.00
CA PHE A 180 -24.04 18.77 -3.94
C PHE A 180 -24.27 19.89 -2.92
N GLY A 181 -23.86 21.15 -3.20
CA GLY A 181 -24.04 22.29 -2.30
C GLY A 181 -23.14 22.21 -1.06
N LEU A 182 -22.03 21.51 -1.13
CA LEU A 182 -21.06 21.39 -0.04
C LEU A 182 -20.45 22.76 0.28
N ASN A 183 -20.39 23.11 1.57
CA ASN A 183 -19.90 24.41 2.05
C ASN A 183 -18.36 24.43 2.10
N PRO A 184 -17.69 25.27 1.28
CA PRO A 184 -16.22 25.38 1.28
C PRO A 184 -15.64 25.94 2.61
N GLU A 185 -16.37 26.82 3.29
CA GLU A 185 -15.92 27.41 4.57
C GLU A 185 -15.84 26.36 5.67
N ALA A 186 -16.77 25.40 5.66
CA ALA A 186 -16.76 24.25 6.57
C ALA A 186 -15.88 23.10 6.08
N ARG A 187 -15.12 23.28 4.98
CA ARG A 187 -14.30 22.25 4.33
C ARG A 187 -15.07 20.97 3.99
N GLU A 188 -16.37 21.11 3.69
CA GLU A 188 -17.25 19.95 3.42
C GLU A 188 -16.86 19.22 2.14
N GLY A 189 -16.39 19.94 1.12
CA GLY A 189 -15.87 19.35 -0.10
C GLY A 189 -14.69 18.42 0.21
N THR A 190 -13.69 18.89 0.95
CA THR A 190 -12.53 18.07 1.35
C THR A 190 -12.94 16.91 2.27
N ARG A 191 -13.83 17.14 3.27
CA ARG A 191 -14.29 16.11 4.20
C ARG A 191 -15.13 15.03 3.53
N SER A 192 -15.77 15.34 2.40
CA SER A 192 -16.54 14.36 1.61
C SER A 192 -15.67 13.21 1.09
N VAL A 193 -14.35 13.29 1.21
CA VAL A 193 -13.42 12.21 0.92
C VAL A 193 -13.75 10.94 1.72
N GLY A 194 -14.15 11.07 2.99
CA GLY A 194 -14.55 9.93 3.81
C GLY A 194 -15.76 9.19 3.25
N PRO A 195 -16.94 9.86 3.11
CA PRO A 195 -18.11 9.30 2.44
C PRO A 195 -17.83 8.80 1.01
N LEU A 196 -17.05 9.52 0.21
CA LEU A 196 -16.68 9.08 -1.15
C LEU A 196 -15.99 7.71 -1.10
N VAL A 197 -14.96 7.56 -0.26
CA VAL A 197 -14.22 6.31 -0.12
C VAL A 197 -15.11 5.17 0.41
N ALA A 198 -16.00 5.46 1.36
CA ALA A 198 -16.92 4.49 1.92
C ALA A 198 -17.94 3.99 0.86
N ILE A 199 -18.58 4.93 0.13
CA ILE A 199 -19.54 4.60 -0.94
C ILE A 199 -18.83 3.89 -2.09
N TRP A 200 -17.65 4.36 -2.50
CA TRP A 200 -16.84 3.72 -3.52
C TRP A 200 -16.56 2.25 -3.19
N TYR A 201 -16.06 2.01 -1.98
CA TYR A 201 -15.78 0.66 -1.53
C TYR A 201 -17.05 -0.19 -1.50
N ALA A 202 -18.12 0.28 -0.87
CA ALA A 202 -19.39 -0.46 -0.78
C ALA A 202 -19.95 -0.82 -2.16
N LEU A 203 -19.94 0.13 -3.11
CA LEU A 203 -20.44 -0.06 -4.46
C LEU A 203 -19.60 -1.07 -5.26
N PHE A 204 -18.30 -0.87 -5.28
CA PHE A 204 -17.40 -1.68 -6.10
C PHE A 204 -17.04 -3.04 -5.47
N MET A 205 -17.37 -3.28 -4.21
CA MET A 205 -17.32 -4.60 -3.58
C MET A 205 -18.53 -5.49 -3.93
N ILE A 206 -19.62 -4.95 -4.49
CA ILE A 206 -20.78 -5.75 -4.89
C ILE A 206 -20.38 -6.90 -5.84
N PRO A 207 -19.62 -6.69 -6.93
CA PRO A 207 -19.19 -7.78 -7.81
C PRO A 207 -18.33 -8.82 -7.07
N PHE A 208 -17.48 -8.41 -6.12
CA PHE A 208 -16.71 -9.33 -5.32
C PHE A 208 -17.62 -10.28 -4.54
N PHE A 209 -18.54 -9.77 -3.75
CA PHE A 209 -19.43 -10.58 -2.92
C PHE A 209 -20.40 -11.45 -3.73
N LEU A 210 -20.78 -11.01 -4.92
CA LEU A 210 -21.68 -11.77 -5.80
C LEU A 210 -20.95 -12.92 -6.54
N TRP A 211 -19.70 -12.70 -6.96
CA TRP A 211 -19.03 -13.59 -7.89
C TRP A 211 -17.91 -14.42 -7.25
N VAL A 212 -17.28 -13.93 -6.18
CA VAL A 212 -16.24 -14.66 -5.48
C VAL A 212 -16.88 -15.55 -4.42
N LYS A 213 -16.86 -16.85 -4.67
CA LYS A 213 -17.38 -17.86 -3.73
C LYS A 213 -16.23 -18.68 -3.19
N GLU A 214 -16.23 -18.87 -1.89
CA GLU A 214 -15.25 -19.71 -1.20
C GLU A 214 -15.71 -21.18 -1.25
N PRO A 215 -14.82 -22.12 -1.61
CA PRO A 215 -15.12 -23.56 -1.48
C PRO A 215 -15.38 -23.90 -0.02
N ARG A 216 -16.44 -24.66 0.26
CA ARG A 216 -16.68 -25.17 1.61
C ARG A 216 -15.61 -26.20 1.99
N LYS A 217 -14.94 -25.99 3.12
CA LYS A 217 -14.08 -26.99 3.73
C LYS A 217 -14.95 -27.99 4.50
N THR A 218 -14.72 -29.28 4.25
CA THR A 218 -15.44 -30.39 4.92
C THR A 218 -15.08 -30.50 6.42
N ASP A 219 -13.84 -30.14 6.77
CA ASP A 219 -13.28 -30.24 8.12
C ASP A 219 -13.21 -28.89 8.86
N ALA A 220 -14.09 -27.95 8.49
CA ALA A 220 -14.10 -26.61 9.06
C ALA A 220 -14.51 -26.64 10.55
N LEU A 221 -13.67 -26.02 11.39
CA LEU A 221 -13.96 -25.86 12.81
C LEU A 221 -14.89 -24.65 13.07
N PRO A 222 -15.79 -24.73 14.05
CA PRO A 222 -16.47 -23.52 14.54
C PRO A 222 -15.45 -22.46 14.97
N ILE A 223 -15.73 -21.17 14.73
CA ILE A 223 -14.81 -20.04 14.96
C ILE A 223 -14.20 -20.07 16.38
N GLY A 224 -14.99 -20.37 17.40
CA GLY A 224 -14.51 -20.45 18.80
C GLY A 224 -13.49 -21.57 19.02
N GLN A 225 -13.64 -22.71 18.34
CA GLN A 225 -12.67 -23.82 18.40
C GLN A 225 -11.45 -23.50 17.53
N ALA A 226 -11.65 -22.89 16.35
CA ALA A 226 -10.58 -22.43 15.48
C ALA A 226 -9.67 -21.43 16.20
N LEU A 227 -10.21 -20.47 16.95
CA LEU A 227 -9.43 -19.51 17.73
C LEU A 227 -8.56 -20.18 18.81
N ARG A 228 -9.13 -21.16 19.56
CA ARG A 228 -8.37 -21.90 20.56
C ARG A 228 -7.25 -22.74 19.96
N ALA A 229 -7.48 -23.31 18.77
CA ALA A 229 -6.50 -24.13 18.07
C ALA A 229 -5.45 -23.30 17.30
N ALA A 230 -5.77 -22.09 16.87
CA ALA A 230 -4.88 -21.24 16.07
C ALA A 230 -3.66 -20.75 16.87
N TRP A 231 -3.83 -20.39 18.15
CA TRP A 231 -2.72 -19.83 18.94
C TRP A 231 -1.54 -20.80 19.15
N PRO A 232 -1.75 -22.06 19.61
CA PRO A 232 -0.67 -23.03 19.73
C PRO A 232 0.01 -23.34 18.39
N GLU A 233 -0.78 -23.39 17.31
CA GLU A 233 -0.26 -23.68 15.98
C GLU A 233 0.56 -22.50 15.43
N LEU A 234 0.10 -21.27 15.58
CA LEU A 234 0.87 -20.09 15.22
C LEU A 234 2.21 -20.05 15.95
N LYS A 235 2.24 -20.35 17.25
CA LYS A 235 3.50 -20.50 18.01
C LYS A 235 4.42 -21.54 17.38
N LEU A 236 3.87 -22.68 16.98
CA LEU A 236 4.63 -23.76 16.34
C LEU A 236 5.14 -23.31 14.97
N THR A 237 4.31 -22.59 14.17
CA THR A 237 4.74 -21.99 12.89
C THR A 237 5.90 -21.05 13.08
N LEU A 238 5.78 -20.11 14.01
CA LEU A 238 6.84 -19.14 14.29
C LEU A 238 8.13 -19.82 14.76
N ALA A 239 8.02 -20.87 15.58
CA ALA A 239 9.17 -21.65 16.04
C ALA A 239 9.85 -22.45 14.92
N ARG A 240 9.06 -22.92 13.94
CA ARG A 240 9.55 -23.68 12.77
C ARG A 240 9.98 -22.78 11.60
N LEU A 241 9.55 -21.53 11.58
CA LEU A 241 9.81 -20.61 10.47
C LEU A 241 11.30 -20.49 10.10
N PRO A 242 12.26 -20.44 11.05
CA PRO A 242 13.70 -20.42 10.71
C PRO A 242 14.18 -21.72 10.00
N GLN A 243 13.45 -22.84 10.16
CA GLN A 243 13.75 -24.10 9.49
C GLN A 243 13.26 -24.13 8.04
N GLN A 244 12.19 -23.39 7.73
CA GLN A 244 11.68 -23.14 6.39
C GLN A 244 12.50 -22.00 5.74
N ARG A 245 13.73 -22.31 5.37
CA ARG A 245 14.74 -21.30 4.96
C ARG A 245 14.26 -20.38 3.85
N SER A 246 13.56 -20.92 2.85
CA SER A 246 13.07 -20.13 1.71
C SER A 246 11.97 -19.16 2.13
N LEU A 247 10.97 -19.60 2.87
CA LEU A 247 9.89 -18.76 3.38
C LEU A 247 10.44 -17.68 4.34
N PHE A 248 11.31 -18.08 5.27
CA PHE A 248 11.94 -17.14 6.21
C PHE A 248 12.75 -16.07 5.50
N ALA A 249 13.61 -16.48 4.54
CA ALA A 249 14.41 -15.57 3.74
C ALA A 249 13.52 -14.62 2.89
N TYR A 250 12.42 -15.14 2.34
CA TYR A 250 11.47 -14.32 1.60
C TYR A 250 10.77 -13.28 2.47
N LEU A 251 10.24 -13.69 3.62
CA LEU A 251 9.62 -12.76 4.56
C LEU A 251 10.61 -11.68 5.02
N ALA A 252 11.82 -12.08 5.43
CA ALA A 252 12.88 -11.16 5.82
C ALA A 252 13.29 -10.23 4.67
N SER A 253 13.49 -10.75 3.46
CA SER A 253 13.77 -9.92 2.27
C SER A 253 12.66 -8.91 2.02
N SER A 254 11.39 -9.37 2.06
CA SER A 254 10.22 -8.53 1.83
C SER A 254 10.06 -7.42 2.86
N MET A 255 10.47 -7.63 4.10
CA MET A 255 10.51 -6.59 5.13
C MET A 255 11.35 -5.39 4.66
N PHE A 256 12.56 -5.64 4.23
CA PHE A 256 13.51 -4.58 3.87
C PHE A 256 13.16 -3.87 2.57
N TYR A 257 12.90 -4.59 1.48
CA TYR A 257 12.62 -3.92 0.21
C TYR A 257 11.25 -3.22 0.19
N ARG A 258 10.26 -3.71 0.94
CA ARG A 258 8.95 -3.04 1.07
C ARG A 258 9.04 -1.79 1.93
N ASP A 259 9.82 -1.83 3.00
CA ASP A 259 10.07 -0.67 3.85
C ASP A 259 10.83 0.42 3.06
N ALA A 260 11.87 0.03 2.31
CA ALA A 260 12.58 0.94 1.41
C ALA A 260 11.66 1.57 0.35
N LEU A 261 10.77 0.78 -0.28
CA LEU A 261 9.79 1.28 -1.25
C LEU A 261 8.81 2.26 -0.61
N ASN A 262 8.29 1.94 0.58
CA ASN A 262 7.42 2.85 1.33
C ASN A 262 8.16 4.16 1.68
N GLY A 263 9.43 4.06 2.08
CA GLY A 263 10.29 5.22 2.28
C GLY A 263 10.40 6.08 1.01
N MET A 264 10.60 5.49 -0.16
CA MET A 264 10.63 6.23 -1.42
C MET A 264 9.31 6.96 -1.72
N TYR A 265 8.17 6.34 -1.46
CA TYR A 265 6.87 6.98 -1.66
C TYR A 265 6.63 8.16 -0.72
N VAL A 266 7.00 8.02 0.56
CA VAL A 266 6.81 9.08 1.56
C VAL A 266 7.81 10.21 1.37
N PHE A 267 9.09 9.89 1.20
CA PHE A 267 10.15 10.89 1.16
C PHE A 267 10.40 11.48 -0.22
N GLY A 268 9.91 10.87 -1.31
CA GLY A 268 10.03 11.42 -2.66
C GLY A 268 9.41 12.81 -2.79
N GLY A 269 8.23 13.03 -2.22
CA GLY A 269 7.58 14.34 -2.20
C GLY A 269 8.30 15.35 -1.28
N ILE A 270 8.78 14.89 -0.11
CA ILE A 270 9.54 15.72 0.85
C ILE A 270 10.86 16.17 0.21
N TYR A 271 11.55 15.26 -0.45
CA TYR A 271 12.78 15.56 -1.19
C TYR A 271 12.55 16.58 -2.30
N ALA A 272 11.52 16.39 -3.11
CA ALA A 272 11.15 17.30 -4.19
C ALA A 272 10.85 18.71 -3.68
N ALA A 273 10.13 18.83 -2.57
CA ALA A 273 9.85 20.13 -1.96
C ALA A 273 11.10 20.77 -1.32
N GLY A 274 11.90 19.98 -0.57
CA GLY A 274 13.03 20.48 0.19
C GLY A 274 14.29 20.74 -0.64
N VAL A 275 14.61 19.86 -1.59
CA VAL A 275 15.86 19.92 -2.39
C VAL A 275 15.64 20.62 -3.73
N LEU A 276 14.48 20.37 -4.39
CA LEU A 276 14.19 20.96 -5.70
C LEU A 276 13.31 22.22 -5.62
N GLY A 277 12.78 22.55 -4.43
CA GLY A 277 11.92 23.70 -4.24
C GLY A 277 10.54 23.57 -4.92
N TRP A 278 10.04 22.33 -5.08
CA TRP A 278 8.80 22.08 -5.80
C TRP A 278 7.57 22.59 -5.04
N SER A 279 6.63 23.14 -5.79
CA SER A 279 5.30 23.44 -5.30
C SER A 279 4.50 22.16 -5.02
N VAL A 280 3.44 22.28 -4.22
CA VAL A 280 2.48 21.19 -3.96
C VAL A 280 1.91 20.62 -5.27
N THR A 281 1.70 21.47 -6.28
CA THR A 281 1.22 21.06 -7.60
C THR A 281 2.22 20.14 -8.31
N ASN A 282 3.51 20.47 -8.29
CA ASN A 282 4.55 19.66 -8.93
C ASN A 282 4.71 18.30 -8.22
N VAL A 283 4.63 18.28 -6.88
CA VAL A 283 4.60 17.04 -6.09
C VAL A 283 3.36 16.22 -6.43
N GLY A 284 2.20 16.85 -6.62
CA GLY A 284 0.98 16.17 -7.07
C GLY A 284 1.13 15.52 -8.45
N ILE A 285 1.71 16.24 -9.42
CA ILE A 285 2.01 15.71 -10.76
C ILE A 285 2.96 14.51 -10.68
N PHE A 286 4.01 14.60 -9.86
CA PHE A 286 4.92 13.49 -9.58
C PHE A 286 4.18 12.25 -9.06
N GLY A 287 3.27 12.43 -8.11
CA GLY A 287 2.45 11.34 -7.58
C GLY A 287 1.54 10.69 -8.65
N ILE A 288 0.94 11.50 -9.53
CA ILE A 288 0.10 11.01 -10.63
C ILE A 288 0.95 10.23 -11.65
N ILE A 289 2.12 10.74 -12.01
CA ILE A 289 3.05 10.03 -12.91
C ILE A 289 3.45 8.69 -12.31
N ALA A 290 3.85 8.67 -11.03
CA ALA A 290 4.21 7.44 -10.33
C ALA A 290 3.04 6.43 -10.28
N ALA A 291 1.81 6.88 -10.03
CA ALA A 291 0.64 6.00 -10.00
C ALA A 291 0.30 5.42 -11.38
N LEU A 292 0.38 6.24 -12.45
CA LEU A 292 0.14 5.79 -13.83
C LEU A 292 1.18 4.76 -14.28
N THR A 293 2.45 5.05 -14.07
CA THR A 293 3.53 4.11 -14.39
C THR A 293 3.44 2.85 -13.53
N GLY A 294 3.05 3.00 -12.26
CA GLY A 294 2.74 1.88 -11.36
C GLY A 294 1.68 0.95 -11.93
N ALA A 295 0.57 1.50 -12.45
CA ALA A 295 -0.49 0.72 -13.09
C ALA A 295 0.02 -0.06 -14.32
N VAL A 296 0.73 0.63 -15.23
CA VAL A 296 1.25 0.02 -16.46
C VAL A 296 2.26 -1.08 -16.15
N PHE A 297 3.19 -0.81 -15.23
CA PHE A 297 4.26 -1.76 -14.91
C PHE A 297 3.81 -2.87 -13.94
N ALA A 298 2.76 -2.69 -13.16
CA ALA A 298 2.11 -3.80 -12.45
C ALA A 298 1.54 -4.82 -13.45
N TRP A 299 0.89 -4.34 -14.51
CA TRP A 299 0.38 -5.19 -15.59
C TRP A 299 1.51 -5.88 -16.38
N LEU A 300 2.54 -5.15 -16.80
CA LEU A 300 3.70 -5.71 -17.51
C LEU A 300 4.47 -6.69 -16.63
N GLY A 301 4.73 -6.33 -15.37
CA GLY A 301 5.41 -7.17 -14.39
C GLY A 301 4.65 -8.47 -14.11
N GLY A 302 3.31 -8.41 -14.06
CA GLY A 302 2.49 -9.60 -13.94
C GLY A 302 2.57 -10.55 -15.14
N LYS A 303 2.71 -10.01 -16.36
CA LYS A 303 2.99 -10.82 -17.56
C LYS A 303 4.37 -11.47 -17.50
N MET A 304 5.40 -10.70 -17.12
CA MET A 304 6.76 -11.22 -16.95
C MET A 304 6.80 -12.31 -15.87
N ASP A 305 6.13 -12.08 -14.74
CA ASP A 305 6.02 -13.04 -13.65
C ASP A 305 5.43 -14.40 -14.12
N SER A 306 4.39 -14.35 -14.95
CA SER A 306 3.81 -15.59 -15.52
C SER A 306 4.75 -16.33 -16.48
N GLN A 307 5.74 -15.67 -17.06
CA GLN A 307 6.70 -16.26 -18.02
C GLN A 307 7.96 -16.76 -17.34
N VAL A 308 8.56 -15.96 -16.47
CA VAL A 308 9.87 -16.24 -15.86
C VAL A 308 9.79 -16.50 -14.35
N GLY A 309 8.60 -16.40 -13.77
CA GLY A 309 8.36 -16.50 -12.33
C GLY A 309 8.58 -15.18 -11.57
N PRO A 310 8.08 -15.08 -10.32
CA PRO A 310 8.10 -13.86 -9.54
C PRO A 310 9.51 -13.45 -9.07
N LYS A 311 10.39 -14.41 -8.76
CA LYS A 311 11.72 -14.10 -8.20
C LYS A 311 12.58 -13.22 -9.11
N PRO A 312 12.76 -13.53 -10.41
CA PRO A 312 13.51 -12.68 -11.33
C PRO A 312 12.90 -11.28 -11.47
N VAL A 313 11.57 -11.17 -11.46
CA VAL A 313 10.87 -9.89 -11.56
C VAL A 313 11.09 -9.05 -10.30
N ILE A 314 11.03 -9.66 -9.11
CA ILE A 314 11.36 -8.99 -7.85
C ILE A 314 12.80 -8.49 -7.86
N ILE A 315 13.76 -9.33 -8.24
CA ILE A 315 15.18 -8.95 -8.32
C ILE A 315 15.37 -7.76 -9.25
N LEU A 316 14.81 -7.81 -10.46
CA LEU A 316 14.88 -6.73 -11.44
C LEU A 316 14.36 -5.41 -10.84
N ASN A 317 13.18 -5.44 -10.22
CA ASN A 317 12.58 -4.23 -9.67
C ASN A 317 13.36 -3.69 -8.45
N VAL A 318 13.87 -4.57 -7.58
CA VAL A 318 14.71 -4.13 -6.43
C VAL A 318 16.01 -3.51 -6.94
N VAL A 319 16.64 -4.07 -7.98
CA VAL A 319 17.82 -3.47 -8.61
C VAL A 319 17.51 -2.11 -9.21
N VAL A 320 16.42 -2.00 -10.00
CA VAL A 320 15.99 -0.71 -10.58
C VAL A 320 15.74 0.32 -9.49
N LEU A 321 15.00 -0.02 -8.44
CA LEU A 321 14.70 0.89 -7.33
C LEU A 321 15.96 1.27 -6.54
N THR A 322 16.93 0.35 -6.41
CA THR A 322 18.25 0.67 -5.81
C THR A 322 19.00 1.70 -6.67
N LEU A 323 19.02 1.51 -7.98
CA LEU A 323 19.66 2.46 -8.91
C LEU A 323 18.96 3.82 -8.90
N VAL A 324 17.62 3.82 -8.81
CA VAL A 324 16.84 5.05 -8.65
C VAL A 324 17.16 5.75 -7.33
N ALA A 325 17.26 5.01 -6.21
CA ALA A 325 17.63 5.59 -4.92
C ALA A 325 19.04 6.21 -4.96
N ILE A 326 19.99 5.55 -5.64
CA ILE A 326 21.33 6.11 -5.89
C ILE A 326 21.21 7.37 -6.74
N ALA A 327 20.46 7.33 -7.85
CA ALA A 327 20.32 8.46 -8.76
C ALA A 327 19.71 9.70 -8.07
N VAL A 328 18.71 9.51 -7.17
CA VAL A 328 18.09 10.59 -6.40
C VAL A 328 19.14 11.40 -5.63
N VAL A 329 20.13 10.74 -5.03
CA VAL A 329 21.20 11.41 -4.24
C VAL A 329 22.00 12.40 -5.10
N PHE A 330 22.09 12.17 -6.42
CA PHE A 330 22.87 13.00 -7.36
C PHE A 330 22.02 14.03 -8.12
N VAL A 331 20.75 14.24 -7.73
CA VAL A 331 19.88 15.25 -8.35
C VAL A 331 19.56 16.33 -7.33
N SER A 332 20.03 17.54 -7.58
CA SER A 332 19.74 18.74 -6.79
C SER A 332 19.39 19.92 -7.70
N ARG A 333 18.99 21.06 -7.11
CA ARG A 333 18.70 22.26 -7.89
C ARG A 333 19.93 22.78 -8.63
N ASP A 334 21.13 22.61 -8.06
CA ASP A 334 22.38 23.14 -8.56
C ASP A 334 23.17 22.18 -9.45
N SER A 335 22.84 20.87 -9.39
CA SER A 335 23.58 19.85 -10.16
C SER A 335 22.72 18.62 -10.44
N VAL A 336 22.97 17.99 -11.60
CA VAL A 336 22.40 16.71 -12.00
C VAL A 336 23.54 15.79 -12.38
N PHE A 337 23.72 14.69 -11.64
CA PHE A 337 24.84 13.72 -11.79
C PHE A 337 26.23 14.38 -11.80
N GLY A 338 26.44 15.38 -10.93
CA GLY A 338 27.70 16.08 -10.81
C GLY A 338 27.94 17.15 -11.89
N VAL A 339 27.03 17.32 -12.84
CA VAL A 339 27.08 18.39 -13.82
C VAL A 339 26.37 19.62 -13.26
N PRO A 340 27.05 20.76 -13.04
CA PRO A 340 26.42 21.99 -12.62
C PRO A 340 25.34 22.45 -13.60
N VAL A 341 24.19 22.88 -13.09
CA VAL A 341 23.08 23.43 -13.89
C VAL A 341 22.74 24.84 -13.45
N GLY A 342 22.29 25.67 -14.38
CA GLY A 342 21.88 27.03 -14.07
C GLY A 342 20.59 27.06 -13.22
N PRO A 343 20.31 28.17 -12.49
CA PRO A 343 19.17 28.29 -11.58
C PRO A 343 17.82 28.11 -12.28
N ASP A 344 17.71 28.46 -13.56
CA ASP A 344 16.49 28.33 -14.35
C ASP A 344 16.42 27.01 -15.15
N SER A 345 17.34 26.10 -14.90
CA SER A 345 17.37 24.82 -15.61
C SER A 345 16.17 23.95 -15.24
N ILE A 346 15.51 23.39 -16.25
CA ILE A 346 14.45 22.40 -16.10
C ILE A 346 14.98 20.97 -15.94
N LEU A 347 16.30 20.78 -16.09
CA LEU A 347 16.92 19.45 -16.09
C LEU A 347 16.72 18.68 -14.77
N PRO A 348 16.87 19.31 -13.58
CA PRO A 348 16.57 18.65 -12.31
C PRO A 348 15.10 18.20 -12.20
N ASP A 349 14.17 19.04 -12.68
CA ASP A 349 12.74 18.73 -12.62
C ASP A 349 12.39 17.56 -13.52
N VAL A 350 12.83 17.58 -14.78
CA VAL A 350 12.62 16.48 -15.75
C VAL A 350 13.28 15.20 -15.25
N GLY A 351 14.52 15.27 -14.75
CA GLY A 351 15.22 14.15 -14.18
C GLY A 351 14.45 13.51 -13.03
N PHE A 352 13.93 14.33 -12.12
CA PHE A 352 13.21 13.83 -10.96
C PHE A 352 11.81 13.27 -11.31
N TYR A 353 11.12 13.83 -12.31
CA TYR A 353 9.89 13.21 -12.84
C TYR A 353 10.15 11.83 -13.46
N ILE A 354 11.29 11.66 -14.18
CA ILE A 354 11.68 10.36 -14.72
C ILE A 354 11.96 9.37 -13.58
N LEU A 355 12.68 9.79 -12.52
CA LEU A 355 12.91 8.95 -11.35
C LEU A 355 11.59 8.58 -10.66
N GLY A 356 10.64 9.52 -10.55
CA GLY A 356 9.29 9.25 -10.03
C GLY A 356 8.53 8.23 -10.86
N ALA A 357 8.62 8.32 -12.18
CA ALA A 357 8.05 7.33 -13.09
C ALA A 357 8.66 5.92 -12.88
N LEU A 358 9.98 5.85 -12.67
CA LEU A 358 10.68 4.59 -12.38
C LEU A 358 10.35 4.05 -10.98
N ILE A 359 10.16 4.92 -9.97
CA ILE A 359 9.68 4.52 -8.64
C ILE A 359 8.30 3.88 -8.75
N GLY A 360 7.38 4.52 -9.48
CA GLY A 360 6.05 3.97 -9.72
C GLY A 360 6.10 2.64 -10.45
N ALA A 361 6.84 2.58 -11.55
CA ALA A 361 7.01 1.38 -12.37
C ALA A 361 7.57 0.20 -11.58
N GLY A 362 8.71 0.41 -10.90
CA GLY A 362 9.35 -0.60 -10.08
C GLY A 362 8.46 -1.02 -8.90
N GLY A 363 7.83 -0.05 -8.23
CA GLY A 363 6.97 -0.31 -7.09
C GLY A 363 5.71 -1.09 -7.44
N GLY A 364 5.01 -0.74 -8.52
CA GLY A 364 3.81 -1.46 -8.97
C GLY A 364 4.11 -2.91 -9.35
N SER A 365 5.16 -3.14 -10.14
CA SER A 365 5.62 -4.47 -10.53
C SER A 365 6.11 -5.27 -9.32
N LEU A 366 6.89 -4.67 -8.43
CA LEU A 366 7.42 -5.32 -7.22
C LEU A 366 6.29 -5.80 -6.29
N GLN A 367 5.29 -4.98 -6.04
CA GLN A 367 4.16 -5.33 -5.16
C GLN A 367 3.33 -6.48 -5.74
N SER A 368 3.07 -6.44 -7.06
CA SER A 368 2.36 -7.50 -7.78
C SER A 368 3.10 -8.85 -7.69
N SER A 369 4.39 -8.87 -8.00
CA SER A 369 5.21 -10.09 -7.99
C SER A 369 5.50 -10.59 -6.57
N SER A 370 5.58 -9.67 -5.59
CA SER A 370 5.70 -10.06 -4.18
C SER A 370 4.45 -10.82 -3.69
N ARG A 371 3.25 -10.41 -4.11
CA ARG A 371 2.01 -11.15 -3.82
C ARG A 371 2.05 -12.57 -4.40
N THR A 372 2.48 -12.71 -5.65
CA THR A 372 2.65 -14.01 -6.31
C THR A 372 3.72 -14.87 -5.64
N MET A 373 4.85 -14.26 -5.26
CA MET A 373 5.92 -14.96 -4.56
C MET A 373 5.46 -15.51 -3.22
N MET A 374 4.62 -14.77 -2.46
CA MET A 374 4.05 -15.26 -1.21
C MET A 374 3.21 -16.52 -1.42
N VAL A 375 2.39 -16.56 -2.47
CA VAL A 375 1.62 -17.75 -2.83
C VAL A 375 2.53 -18.95 -3.13
N ARG A 376 3.70 -18.73 -3.77
CA ARG A 376 4.65 -19.81 -4.08
C ARG A 376 5.43 -20.31 -2.88
N GLN A 377 5.59 -19.48 -1.84
CA GLN A 377 6.29 -19.85 -0.61
C GLN A 377 5.38 -20.50 0.43
N ALA A 378 4.06 -20.32 0.31
CA ALA A 378 3.09 -20.74 1.30
C ALA A 378 2.60 -22.18 1.06
N GLU A 379 2.29 -22.89 2.14
CA GLU A 379 1.54 -24.14 2.10
C GLU A 379 0.08 -23.85 1.72
N PRO A 380 -0.53 -24.57 0.76
CA PRO A 380 -1.88 -24.30 0.28
C PRO A 380 -2.94 -24.29 1.39
N GLU A 381 -2.82 -25.17 2.39
CA GLU A 381 -3.76 -25.33 3.50
C GLU A 381 -3.69 -24.16 4.52
N ARG A 382 -2.58 -23.39 4.50
CA ARG A 382 -2.26 -22.32 5.46
C ARG A 382 -2.04 -21.00 4.76
N MET A 383 -2.70 -20.77 3.64
CA MET A 383 -2.48 -19.62 2.79
C MET A 383 -2.80 -18.29 3.49
N THR A 384 -3.88 -18.24 4.26
CA THR A 384 -4.29 -17.00 4.96
C THR A 384 -3.33 -16.67 6.11
N GLU A 385 -2.86 -17.68 6.85
CA GLU A 385 -1.81 -17.51 7.85
C GLU A 385 -0.51 -16.98 7.23
N ALA A 386 -0.11 -17.51 6.07
CA ALA A 386 1.07 -17.07 5.34
C ALA A 386 0.97 -15.61 4.89
N PHE A 387 -0.17 -15.17 4.38
CA PHE A 387 -0.41 -13.76 4.10
C PHE A 387 -0.48 -12.90 5.37
N GLY A 388 -0.93 -13.47 6.48
CA GLY A 388 -0.85 -12.85 7.81
C GLY A 388 0.60 -12.61 8.24
N LEU A 389 1.49 -13.59 8.07
CA LEU A 389 2.94 -13.44 8.32
C LEU A 389 3.57 -12.41 7.36
N TYR A 390 3.11 -12.37 6.12
CA TYR A 390 3.56 -11.36 5.15
C TYR A 390 3.11 -9.94 5.53
N ALA A 391 1.91 -9.78 6.09
CA ALA A 391 1.44 -8.51 6.64
C ALA A 391 2.22 -8.12 7.91
N LEU A 392 2.46 -9.08 8.83
CA LEU A 392 3.36 -8.90 9.98
C LEU A 392 4.74 -8.40 9.52
N ALA A 393 5.36 -9.09 8.57
CA ALA A 393 6.66 -8.71 8.03
C ALA A 393 6.65 -7.28 7.49
N GLY A 394 5.63 -6.88 6.72
CA GLY A 394 5.53 -5.53 6.16
C GLY A 394 5.28 -4.41 7.17
N LYS A 395 4.75 -4.73 8.36
CA LYS A 395 4.48 -3.73 9.42
C LYS A 395 5.58 -3.69 10.48
N ALA A 396 6.24 -4.82 10.74
CA ALA A 396 7.24 -4.93 11.80
C ALA A 396 8.46 -4.01 11.61
N THR A 397 8.78 -3.66 10.37
CA THR A 397 9.93 -2.82 10.01
C THR A 397 9.56 -1.46 9.46
N SER A 398 8.28 -1.12 9.33
CA SER A 398 7.83 0.10 8.67
C SER A 398 8.34 1.42 9.28
N PHE A 399 9.00 1.36 10.42
CA PHE A 399 9.66 2.48 11.07
C PHE A 399 11.14 2.64 10.70
N ILE A 400 11.80 1.60 10.13
CA ILE A 400 13.26 1.60 9.90
C ILE A 400 13.62 2.63 8.84
N ALA A 401 12.91 2.67 7.70
CA ALA A 401 13.19 3.63 6.64
C ALA A 401 13.02 5.08 7.13
N PRO A 402 11.87 5.50 7.70
CA PRO A 402 11.70 6.85 8.21
C PRO A 402 12.73 7.24 9.28
N LEU A 403 12.98 6.34 10.23
CA LEU A 403 13.93 6.60 11.32
C LEU A 403 15.35 6.76 10.79
N SER A 404 15.81 5.85 9.93
CA SER A 404 17.17 5.89 9.38
C SER A 404 17.39 7.10 8.46
N ILE A 405 16.39 7.49 7.67
CA ILE A 405 16.42 8.73 6.87
C ILE A 405 16.56 9.95 7.80
N GLY A 406 15.76 10.03 8.86
CA GLY A 406 15.81 11.11 9.83
C GLY A 406 17.18 11.22 10.49
N VAL A 407 17.71 10.10 11.00
CA VAL A 407 19.03 10.06 11.65
C VAL A 407 20.16 10.48 10.70
N VAL A 408 20.19 9.96 9.46
CA VAL A 408 21.24 10.32 8.50
C VAL A 408 21.10 11.79 8.08
N THR A 409 19.88 12.29 7.89
CA THR A 409 19.66 13.71 7.56
C THR A 409 20.15 14.62 8.69
N ASP A 410 19.86 14.28 9.95
CA ASP A 410 20.28 15.05 11.12
C ASP A 410 21.82 15.05 11.28
N LEU A 411 22.45 13.89 11.17
CA LEU A 411 23.90 13.74 11.28
C LEU A 411 24.68 14.42 10.15
N THR A 412 24.13 14.44 8.94
CA THR A 412 24.85 14.97 7.76
C THR A 412 24.45 16.41 7.41
N GLY A 413 23.32 16.90 7.96
CA GLY A 413 22.72 18.17 7.55
C GLY A 413 22.23 18.17 6.10
N SER A 414 22.11 17.01 5.45
CA SER A 414 21.81 16.87 4.02
C SER A 414 20.63 15.96 3.76
N GLN A 415 19.55 16.51 3.18
CA GLN A 415 18.41 15.71 2.73
C GLN A 415 18.80 14.72 1.62
N GLN A 416 19.78 15.05 0.78
CA GLN A 416 20.29 14.16 -0.27
C GLN A 416 20.93 12.91 0.33
N LEU A 417 21.82 13.08 1.31
CA LEU A 417 22.44 11.94 2.01
C LEU A 417 21.43 11.20 2.88
N GLY A 418 20.39 11.88 3.36
CA GLY A 418 19.29 11.28 4.11
C GLY A 418 18.58 10.15 3.40
N VAL A 419 18.60 10.09 2.06
CA VAL A 419 17.97 9.02 1.28
C VAL A 419 18.82 7.73 1.24
N THR A 420 20.13 7.82 1.55
CA THR A 420 21.07 6.68 1.42
C THR A 420 20.70 5.42 2.20
N PRO A 421 20.02 5.47 3.37
CA PRO A 421 19.57 4.25 4.06
C PRO A 421 18.64 3.37 3.22
N LEU A 422 17.85 3.96 2.30
CA LEU A 422 16.97 3.19 1.40
C LEU A 422 17.79 2.27 0.48
N ILE A 423 18.97 2.72 0.03
CA ILE A 423 19.90 1.91 -0.76
C ILE A 423 20.32 0.67 0.03
N VAL A 424 20.68 0.87 1.31
CA VAL A 424 21.10 -0.23 2.20
C VAL A 424 19.94 -1.22 2.41
N LEU A 425 18.73 -0.73 2.65
CA LEU A 425 17.55 -1.59 2.83
C LEU A 425 17.25 -2.41 1.57
N PHE A 426 17.29 -1.81 0.38
CA PHE A 426 17.13 -2.55 -0.88
C PHE A 426 18.23 -3.60 -1.07
N LEU A 427 19.49 -3.27 -0.79
CA LEU A 427 20.61 -4.22 -0.90
C LEU A 427 20.49 -5.38 0.09
N ILE A 428 20.05 -5.14 1.33
CA ILE A 428 19.75 -6.21 2.28
C ILE A 428 18.62 -7.10 1.75
N GLY A 429 17.54 -6.48 1.26
CA GLY A 429 16.44 -7.21 0.63
C GLY A 429 16.91 -8.07 -0.54
N LEU A 430 17.74 -7.52 -1.44
CA LEU A 430 18.31 -8.22 -2.58
C LEU A 430 19.22 -9.38 -2.14
N PHE A 431 20.08 -9.16 -1.15
CA PHE A 431 20.95 -10.18 -0.60
C PHE A 431 20.16 -11.36 -0.04
N LEU A 432 19.11 -11.10 0.74
CA LEU A 432 18.26 -12.14 1.31
C LEU A 432 17.50 -12.96 0.25
N LEU A 433 17.23 -12.39 -0.93
CA LEU A 433 16.63 -13.13 -2.06
C LEU A 433 17.50 -14.28 -2.58
N LEU A 434 18.80 -14.29 -2.30
CA LEU A 434 19.69 -15.39 -2.70
C LEU A 434 19.23 -16.74 -2.13
N TRP A 435 18.71 -16.75 -0.90
CA TRP A 435 18.22 -17.97 -0.22
C TRP A 435 16.78 -18.33 -0.54
N VAL A 436 16.07 -17.49 -1.29
CA VAL A 436 14.67 -17.73 -1.66
C VAL A 436 14.62 -18.68 -2.86
N LYS A 437 13.96 -19.81 -2.71
CA LYS A 437 13.68 -20.73 -3.82
C LYS A 437 12.48 -20.24 -4.63
N PRO A 438 12.49 -20.32 -5.97
CA PRO A 438 11.40 -19.81 -6.81
C PRO A 438 10.04 -20.43 -6.52
N ASP A 439 10.01 -21.69 -6.09
CA ASP A 439 8.80 -22.47 -5.87
C ASP A 439 8.58 -22.89 -4.41
N GLY A 440 9.30 -22.27 -3.51
CA GLY A 440 9.27 -22.63 -2.09
C GLY A 440 10.11 -23.87 -1.75
N GLU A 441 9.97 -24.37 -0.54
CA GLU A 441 10.59 -25.63 -0.14
C GLU A 441 9.74 -26.80 -0.67
N PRO A 442 10.36 -27.91 -1.11
CA PRO A 442 9.58 -29.12 -1.39
C PRO A 442 8.88 -29.58 -0.10
N ALA A 443 7.62 -29.99 -0.24
CA ALA A 443 6.81 -30.52 0.85
C ALA A 443 7.41 -31.80 1.43
#